data_4c173bf2727a0308ba356f64e600c138
#
_entry.id   4c173bf2727a0308ba356f64e600c138
#
_cell.length_a   1.000
_cell.length_b   1.000
_cell.length_c   1.000
_cell.angle_alpha   90.00
_cell.angle_beta   90.00
_cell.angle_gamma   90.00
#
_symmetry.space_group_name_H-M   'P 1'
#
loop_
_entity.id
_entity.type
_entity.pdbx_description
1 polymer ?
#
loop_
_entity_poly.entity_id
_entity_poly.type
_entity_poly.pdbx_seq_one_letter_code
_entity_poly.pdbx_strand_id
1 'polypeptide(L)'
;MVDNELIERAAEIIRSKGKVVAFSGAGISKESGVSTYREPGGLWDRFPEGSSGGILAVLANHPEQGREIFLGFLETIKQAKPNPGHLALVDLEKMGYLNAVVTQNVDNLHIEAGNSHVFELHGNLMRLKCLTCGQRRKYEREEFFTMMKGIVGNMGRVTMEDIFSQLPGCSCGGNSRLDFVGFGESVQQLDEAISQAQTCNVMLILGTSGVVYPAATVPVVAK
;
A
#
# COMPACT_ATOMS: atom_id res chain seq x y z
N MET A 1 23.81 15.71 -1.43
CA MET A 1 24.31 15.47 -0.06
C MET A 1 23.14 15.63 0.88
N VAL A 2 22.99 14.70 1.83
CA VAL A 2 21.94 14.83 2.86
C VAL A 2 22.39 15.92 3.83
N ASP A 3 21.49 16.84 4.17
CA ASP A 3 21.77 17.92 5.10
C ASP A 3 21.64 17.40 6.54
N ASN A 4 22.78 17.16 7.18
CA ASN A 4 22.83 16.63 8.54
C ASN A 4 22.18 17.56 9.56
N GLU A 5 22.23 18.88 9.36
CA GLU A 5 21.60 19.86 10.26
C GLU A 5 20.08 19.74 10.24
N LEU A 6 19.47 19.51 9.05
CA LEU A 6 18.04 19.27 8.95
C LEU A 6 17.61 17.93 9.58
N ILE A 7 18.46 16.89 9.47
CA ILE A 7 18.21 15.61 10.14
C ILE A 7 18.24 15.76 11.65
N GLU A 8 19.25 16.42 12.20
CA GLU A 8 19.37 16.66 13.65
C GLU A 8 18.18 17.46 14.17
N ARG A 9 17.77 18.50 13.45
CA ARG A 9 16.60 19.30 13.79
C ARG A 9 15.31 18.48 13.78
N ALA A 10 15.12 17.61 12.77
CA ALA A 10 13.96 16.72 12.71
C ALA A 10 13.94 15.73 13.89
N ALA A 11 15.10 15.15 14.22
CA ALA A 11 15.25 14.24 15.34
C ALA A 11 14.96 14.93 16.70
N GLU A 12 15.38 16.19 16.84
CA GLU A 12 15.10 17.00 18.04
C GLU A 12 13.60 17.29 18.19
N ILE A 13 12.92 17.64 17.10
CA ILE A 13 11.45 17.82 17.09
C ILE A 13 10.75 16.54 17.52
N ILE A 14 11.13 15.38 16.96
CA ILE A 14 10.57 14.08 17.31
C ILE A 14 10.77 13.80 18.80
N ARG A 15 12.00 13.95 19.32
CA ARG A 15 12.31 13.71 20.73
C ARG A 15 11.56 14.63 21.69
N SER A 16 11.44 15.91 21.34
CA SER A 16 10.82 16.90 22.23
C SER A 16 9.31 16.86 22.22
N LYS A 17 8.67 16.52 21.10
CA LYS A 17 7.22 16.56 20.93
C LYS A 17 6.55 15.20 21.16
N GLY A 18 7.20 14.09 20.79
CA GLY A 18 6.58 12.76 20.83
C GLY A 18 5.31 12.65 19.99
N LYS A 19 4.52 11.61 20.21
CA LYS A 19 3.26 11.34 19.49
C LYS A 19 3.37 11.53 17.98
N VAL A 20 4.31 10.83 17.40
CA VAL A 20 4.57 10.87 15.95
C VAL A 20 3.57 9.97 15.23
N VAL A 21 3.03 10.42 14.11
CA VAL A 21 2.32 9.59 13.13
C VAL A 21 3.06 9.69 11.80
N ALA A 22 3.34 8.55 11.18
CA ALA A 22 3.91 8.51 9.85
C ALA A 22 2.80 8.36 8.80
N PHE A 23 2.80 9.20 7.76
CA PHE A 23 1.93 9.08 6.60
C PHE A 23 2.79 8.75 5.38
N SER A 24 2.59 7.56 4.78
CA SER A 24 3.45 7.06 3.72
C SER A 24 2.73 6.77 2.41
N GLY A 25 3.46 6.87 1.30
CA GLY A 25 3.05 6.47 -0.04
C GLY A 25 4.14 5.66 -0.74
N ALA A 26 3.97 5.37 -2.03
CA ALA A 26 4.81 4.45 -2.80
C ALA A 26 6.31 4.80 -2.80
N GLY A 27 6.67 6.07 -2.59
CA GLY A 27 8.06 6.51 -2.56
C GLY A 27 8.88 5.91 -1.41
N ILE A 28 8.28 5.54 -0.27
CA ILE A 28 9.02 4.87 0.81
C ILE A 28 9.47 3.46 0.39
N SER A 29 8.74 2.81 -0.51
CA SER A 29 9.04 1.46 -1.00
C SER A 29 9.94 1.44 -2.25
N LYS A 30 10.36 2.61 -2.75
CA LYS A 30 11.21 2.72 -3.94
C LYS A 30 12.54 1.97 -3.78
N GLU A 31 13.22 2.17 -2.65
CA GLU A 31 14.47 1.47 -2.35
C GLU A 31 14.28 -0.03 -2.05
N SER A 32 13.04 -0.46 -1.88
CA SER A 32 12.67 -1.88 -1.82
C SER A 32 12.47 -2.51 -3.22
N GLY A 33 12.65 -1.74 -4.28
CA GLY A 33 12.45 -2.17 -5.67
C GLY A 33 11.01 -2.01 -6.17
N VAL A 34 10.09 -1.47 -5.34
CA VAL A 34 8.72 -1.18 -5.78
C VAL A 34 8.72 0.13 -6.56
N SER A 35 8.49 0.04 -7.87
CA SER A 35 8.43 1.23 -8.73
C SER A 35 7.33 2.17 -8.27
N THR A 36 7.63 3.46 -8.18
CA THR A 36 6.60 4.46 -8.00
C THR A 36 5.77 4.59 -9.27
N TYR A 37 4.46 4.78 -9.10
CA TYR A 37 3.52 4.70 -10.23
C TYR A 37 3.71 5.82 -11.26
N ARG A 38 4.15 7.02 -10.85
CA ARG A 38 4.18 8.26 -11.67
C ARG A 38 5.57 8.71 -12.10
N GLU A 39 6.62 8.02 -11.69
CA GLU A 39 7.98 8.35 -12.15
C GLU A 39 8.21 7.90 -13.59
N PRO A 40 9.21 8.49 -14.29
CA PRO A 40 9.64 8.00 -15.60
C PRO A 40 9.93 6.50 -15.58
N GLY A 41 9.28 5.74 -16.47
CA GLY A 41 9.32 4.27 -16.50
C GLY A 41 8.39 3.57 -15.48
N GLY A 42 7.68 4.30 -14.65
CA GLY A 42 6.65 3.77 -13.75
C GLY A 42 5.43 3.23 -14.48
N LEU A 43 4.53 2.56 -13.75
CA LEU A 43 3.37 1.90 -14.37
C LEU A 43 2.44 2.89 -15.08
N TRP A 44 2.21 4.09 -14.50
CA TRP A 44 1.36 5.10 -15.11
C TRP A 44 2.05 5.92 -16.20
N ASP A 45 3.38 5.90 -16.28
CA ASP A 45 4.11 6.46 -17.42
C ASP A 45 3.93 5.59 -18.66
N ARG A 46 3.92 4.27 -18.46
CA ARG A 46 3.67 3.27 -19.52
C ARG A 46 2.19 3.13 -19.88
N PHE A 47 1.30 3.31 -18.91
CA PHE A 47 -0.15 3.14 -19.02
C PHE A 47 -0.86 4.33 -18.36
N PRO A 48 -1.01 5.47 -19.09
CA PRO A 48 -1.51 6.74 -18.53
C PRO A 48 -2.90 6.65 -17.90
N GLU A 49 -3.78 5.76 -18.40
CA GLU A 49 -5.12 5.50 -17.84
C GLU A 49 -5.07 4.99 -16.38
N GLY A 50 -3.99 4.39 -15.99
CA GLY A 50 -3.76 3.97 -14.60
C GLY A 50 -3.70 5.14 -13.61
N SER A 51 -3.39 6.35 -14.08
CA SER A 51 -3.35 7.55 -13.23
C SER A 51 -4.70 7.93 -12.62
N SER A 52 -5.79 7.56 -13.28
CA SER A 52 -7.18 7.83 -12.87
C SER A 52 -8.01 6.58 -12.56
N GLY A 53 -7.61 5.41 -13.06
CA GLY A 53 -8.35 4.15 -12.90
C GLY A 53 -7.57 3.02 -12.25
N GLY A 54 -6.28 3.23 -11.96
CA GLY A 54 -5.41 2.23 -11.35
C GLY A 54 -5.16 1.01 -12.24
N ILE A 55 -4.70 -0.07 -11.63
CA ILE A 55 -4.44 -1.33 -12.34
C ILE A 55 -5.70 -1.90 -13.00
N LEU A 56 -6.88 -1.62 -12.45
CA LEU A 56 -8.16 -2.04 -13.03
C LEU A 56 -8.35 -1.48 -14.44
N ALA A 57 -8.11 -0.18 -14.62
CA ALA A 57 -8.22 0.48 -15.93
C ALA A 57 -7.15 -0.05 -16.91
N VAL A 58 -5.93 -0.25 -16.43
CA VAL A 58 -4.84 -0.79 -17.27
C VAL A 58 -5.21 -2.18 -17.81
N LEU A 59 -5.65 -3.09 -16.96
CA LEU A 59 -6.03 -4.45 -17.39
C LEU A 59 -7.28 -4.47 -18.27
N ALA A 60 -8.22 -3.57 -18.03
CA ALA A 60 -9.43 -3.44 -18.87
C ALA A 60 -9.09 -2.95 -20.28
N ASN A 61 -8.13 -2.03 -20.42
CA ASN A 61 -7.73 -1.48 -21.72
C ASN A 61 -6.69 -2.36 -22.47
N HIS A 62 -5.93 -3.17 -21.73
CA HIS A 62 -4.86 -4.02 -22.29
C HIS A 62 -5.02 -5.51 -21.90
N PRO A 63 -6.18 -6.15 -22.11
CA PRO A 63 -6.45 -7.50 -21.61
C PRO A 63 -5.51 -8.56 -22.21
N GLU A 64 -5.03 -8.37 -23.44
CA GLU A 64 -4.08 -9.29 -24.09
C GLU A 64 -2.67 -9.22 -23.48
N GLN A 65 -2.28 -8.07 -22.93
CA GLN A 65 -1.02 -7.86 -22.22
C GLN A 65 -1.20 -8.01 -20.69
N GLY A 66 -2.45 -8.15 -20.23
CA GLY A 66 -2.82 -8.12 -18.83
C GLY A 66 -2.05 -9.15 -17.99
N ARG A 67 -1.77 -10.34 -18.56
CA ARG A 67 -0.98 -11.36 -17.90
C ARG A 67 0.44 -10.88 -17.57
N GLU A 68 1.14 -10.32 -18.54
CA GLU A 68 2.51 -9.83 -18.35
C GLU A 68 2.57 -8.64 -17.43
N ILE A 69 1.62 -7.70 -17.58
CA ILE A 69 1.50 -6.51 -16.73
C ILE A 69 1.28 -6.92 -15.27
N PHE A 70 0.31 -7.80 -15.03
CA PHE A 70 -0.06 -8.19 -13.68
C PHE A 70 1.01 -9.09 -13.03
N LEU A 71 1.56 -10.05 -13.76
CA LEU A 71 2.66 -10.89 -13.25
C LEU A 71 3.91 -10.07 -12.97
N GLY A 72 4.26 -9.10 -13.82
CA GLY A 72 5.38 -8.18 -13.58
C GLY A 72 5.18 -7.34 -12.33
N PHE A 73 3.96 -6.82 -12.11
CA PHE A 73 3.59 -6.12 -10.90
C PHE A 73 3.71 -7.02 -9.65
N LEU A 74 3.16 -8.24 -9.71
CA LEU A 74 3.26 -9.20 -8.62
C LEU A 74 4.71 -9.58 -8.30
N GLU A 75 5.54 -9.80 -9.32
CA GLU A 75 6.95 -10.17 -9.14
C GLU A 75 7.73 -9.04 -8.43
N THR A 76 7.48 -7.79 -8.82
CA THR A 76 8.08 -6.62 -8.17
C THR A 76 7.73 -6.59 -6.68
N ILE A 77 6.45 -6.77 -6.33
CA ILE A 77 6.02 -6.80 -4.93
C ILE A 77 6.60 -8.03 -4.20
N LYS A 78 6.65 -9.19 -4.86
CA LYS A 78 7.18 -10.44 -4.27
C LYS A 78 8.63 -10.30 -3.83
N GLN A 79 9.47 -9.65 -4.64
CA GLN A 79 10.89 -9.47 -4.36
C GLN A 79 11.18 -8.36 -3.35
N ALA A 80 10.23 -7.43 -3.16
CA ALA A 80 10.39 -6.30 -2.26
C ALA A 80 10.56 -6.77 -0.80
N LYS A 81 11.49 -6.13 -0.10
CA LYS A 81 11.73 -6.32 1.33
C LYS A 81 11.72 -4.97 2.03
N PRO A 82 11.37 -4.92 3.32
CA PRO A 82 11.51 -3.70 4.10
C PRO A 82 12.91 -3.10 3.96
N ASN A 83 12.98 -1.83 3.63
CA ASN A 83 14.23 -1.07 3.51
C ASN A 83 14.52 -0.29 4.81
N PRO A 84 15.67 0.38 4.93
CA PRO A 84 16.03 1.14 6.13
C PRO A 84 14.99 2.17 6.57
N GLY A 85 14.21 2.76 5.65
CA GLY A 85 13.12 3.68 5.99
C GLY A 85 11.98 2.99 6.75
N HIS A 86 11.59 1.78 6.33
CA HIS A 86 10.60 0.97 7.06
C HIS A 86 11.11 0.55 8.44
N LEU A 87 12.37 0.11 8.52
CA LEU A 87 12.99 -0.32 9.79
C LEU A 87 13.14 0.85 10.77
N ALA A 88 13.48 2.03 10.30
CA ALA A 88 13.56 3.24 11.13
C ALA A 88 12.21 3.58 11.80
N LEU A 89 11.09 3.36 11.10
CA LEU A 89 9.77 3.55 11.70
C LEU A 89 9.48 2.52 12.81
N VAL A 90 9.94 1.28 12.63
CA VAL A 90 9.85 0.26 13.70
C VAL A 90 10.69 0.65 14.92
N ASP A 91 11.89 1.19 14.69
CA ASP A 91 12.73 1.64 15.80
C ASP A 91 12.11 2.84 16.52
N LEU A 92 11.52 3.80 15.81
CA LEU A 92 10.77 4.90 16.42
C LEU A 92 9.55 4.40 17.23
N GLU A 93 8.86 3.35 16.77
CA GLU A 93 7.76 2.71 17.49
C GLU A 93 8.26 2.04 18.78
N LYS A 94 9.35 1.26 18.72
CA LYS A 94 9.98 0.62 19.88
C LYS A 94 10.49 1.63 20.91
N MET A 95 10.98 2.78 20.46
CA MET A 95 11.41 3.87 21.32
C MET A 95 10.23 4.64 21.95
N GLY A 96 8.99 4.34 21.57
CA GLY A 96 7.78 5.00 22.06
C GLY A 96 7.49 6.38 21.47
N TYR A 97 8.17 6.76 20.39
CA TYR A 97 7.89 8.01 19.67
C TYR A 97 6.80 7.87 18.62
N LEU A 98 6.81 6.78 17.83
CA LEU A 98 5.83 6.54 16.78
C LEU A 98 4.59 5.82 17.33
N ASN A 99 3.44 6.44 17.15
CA ASN A 99 2.14 5.92 17.59
C ASN A 99 1.46 5.07 16.51
N ALA A 100 1.61 5.47 15.25
CA ALA A 100 0.98 4.79 14.14
C ALA A 100 1.67 5.09 12.80
N VAL A 101 1.53 4.15 11.88
CA VAL A 101 1.80 4.35 10.45
C VAL A 101 0.46 4.38 9.72
N VAL A 102 0.22 5.41 8.94
CA VAL A 102 -0.90 5.51 7.99
C VAL A 102 -0.31 5.37 6.60
N THR A 103 -0.68 4.35 5.86
CA THR A 103 -0.07 4.07 4.56
C THR A 103 -1.09 4.00 3.43
N GLN A 104 -0.70 4.51 2.28
CA GLN A 104 -1.41 4.34 1.01
C GLN A 104 -0.95 3.08 0.26
N ASN A 105 0.14 2.45 0.73
CA ASN A 105 0.73 1.30 0.08
C ASN A 105 -0.06 0.01 0.36
N VAL A 106 -0.02 -0.89 -0.62
CA VAL A 106 -0.66 -2.21 -0.57
C VAL A 106 0.36 -3.36 -0.50
N ASP A 107 1.64 -3.03 -0.34
CA ASP A 107 2.79 -3.94 -0.47
C ASP A 107 3.10 -4.77 0.79
N ASN A 108 2.44 -4.49 1.92
CA ASN A 108 2.62 -5.12 3.23
C ASN A 108 3.95 -4.82 3.94
N LEU A 109 4.83 -3.96 3.39
CA LEU A 109 6.20 -3.81 3.90
C LEU A 109 6.30 -3.21 5.30
N HIS A 110 5.39 -2.31 5.71
CA HIS A 110 5.37 -1.80 7.08
C HIS A 110 5.08 -2.89 8.11
N ILE A 111 4.11 -3.77 7.81
CA ILE A 111 3.77 -4.90 8.69
C ILE A 111 4.92 -5.91 8.72
N GLU A 112 5.52 -6.21 7.57
CA GLU A 112 6.68 -7.12 7.49
C GLU A 112 7.94 -6.56 8.14
N ALA A 113 8.11 -5.24 8.17
CA ALA A 113 9.17 -4.59 8.94
C ALA A 113 9.00 -4.79 10.45
N GLY A 114 7.75 -4.93 10.93
CA GLY A 114 7.41 -5.14 12.32
C GLY A 114 6.64 -4.01 12.99
N ASN A 115 6.12 -3.02 12.23
CA ASN A 115 5.19 -2.04 12.80
C ASN A 115 3.88 -2.71 13.23
N SER A 116 3.39 -2.38 14.42
CA SER A 116 2.21 -3.02 15.03
C SER A 116 0.92 -2.22 14.82
N HIS A 117 1.01 -0.91 14.66
CA HIS A 117 -0.13 -0.01 14.45
C HIS A 117 -0.08 0.58 13.04
N VAL A 118 -0.60 -0.17 12.05
CA VAL A 118 -0.59 0.23 10.64
C VAL A 118 -2.03 0.36 10.13
N PHE A 119 -2.38 1.56 9.64
CA PHE A 119 -3.65 1.85 8.97
C PHE A 119 -3.43 1.82 7.46
N GLU A 120 -3.95 0.80 6.80
CA GLU A 120 -3.76 0.54 5.37
C GLU A 120 -4.94 1.12 4.56
N LEU A 121 -4.85 2.40 4.20
CA LEU A 121 -5.94 3.16 3.58
C LEU A 121 -6.42 2.56 2.26
N HIS A 122 -5.53 2.02 1.46
CA HIS A 122 -5.86 1.38 0.19
C HIS A 122 -5.87 -0.15 0.25
N GLY A 123 -5.92 -0.70 1.47
CA GLY A 123 -5.95 -2.14 1.69
C GLY A 123 -4.57 -2.80 1.61
N ASN A 124 -4.57 -4.12 1.34
CA ASN A 124 -3.35 -4.94 1.32
C ASN A 124 -3.47 -6.06 0.30
N LEU A 125 -2.47 -6.22 -0.57
CA LEU A 125 -2.46 -7.25 -1.61
C LEU A 125 -2.45 -8.68 -1.02
N MET A 126 -1.81 -8.87 0.16
CA MET A 126 -1.73 -10.20 0.79
C MET A 126 -3.02 -10.61 1.49
N ARG A 127 -4.13 -9.98 1.15
CA ARG A 127 -5.46 -10.29 1.70
C ARG A 127 -6.50 -10.48 0.61
N LEU A 128 -7.42 -11.41 0.85
CA LEU A 128 -8.69 -11.49 0.14
C LEU A 128 -9.81 -10.95 1.03
N LYS A 129 -10.77 -10.28 0.40
CA LYS A 129 -12.01 -9.80 1.05
C LYS A 129 -13.21 -10.45 0.41
N CYS A 130 -14.08 -11.03 1.23
CA CYS A 130 -15.36 -11.58 0.75
C CYS A 130 -16.31 -10.45 0.35
N LEU A 131 -16.92 -10.57 -0.82
CA LEU A 131 -17.90 -9.60 -1.34
C LEU A 131 -19.26 -9.69 -0.63
N THR A 132 -19.56 -10.84 -0.01
CA THR A 132 -20.85 -11.07 0.67
C THR A 132 -20.82 -10.69 2.14
N CYS A 133 -19.86 -11.22 2.92
CA CYS A 133 -19.82 -11.03 4.36
C CYS A 133 -18.72 -10.06 4.84
N GLY A 134 -17.87 -9.58 3.95
CA GLY A 134 -16.77 -8.65 4.28
C GLY A 134 -15.60 -9.31 5.01
N GLN A 135 -15.64 -10.61 5.30
CA GLN A 135 -14.56 -11.31 5.97
C GLN A 135 -13.25 -11.17 5.17
N ARG A 136 -12.16 -10.89 5.88
CA ARG A 136 -10.82 -10.81 5.31
C ARG A 136 -10.01 -12.04 5.66
N ARG A 137 -9.32 -12.61 4.66
CA ARG A 137 -8.38 -13.72 4.83
C ARG A 137 -7.00 -13.25 4.42
N LYS A 138 -6.06 -13.26 5.37
CA LYS A 138 -4.65 -12.96 5.14
C LYS A 138 -3.92 -14.21 4.65
N TYR A 139 -2.96 -14.01 3.80
CA TYR A 139 -2.04 -15.02 3.29
C TYR A 139 -0.61 -14.65 3.64
N GLU A 140 0.23 -15.65 3.85
CA GLU A 140 1.66 -15.45 3.90
C GLU A 140 2.20 -15.12 2.50
N ARG A 141 3.29 -14.35 2.43
CA ARG A 141 3.83 -13.83 1.16
C ARG A 141 4.00 -14.92 0.10
N GLU A 142 4.71 -15.97 0.38
CA GLU A 142 4.98 -17.07 -0.59
C GLU A 142 3.70 -17.81 -0.99
N GLU A 143 2.78 -18.04 -0.06
CA GLU A 143 1.48 -18.65 -0.34
C GLU A 143 0.67 -17.80 -1.30
N PHE A 144 0.58 -16.49 -1.04
CA PHE A 144 -0.14 -15.54 -1.88
C PHE A 144 0.38 -15.51 -3.31
N PHE A 145 1.70 -15.31 -3.48
CA PHE A 145 2.29 -15.20 -4.81
C PHE A 145 2.27 -16.51 -5.59
N THR A 146 2.39 -17.65 -4.91
CA THR A 146 2.25 -18.98 -5.53
C THR A 146 0.83 -19.17 -6.06
N MET A 147 -0.19 -18.84 -5.25
CA MET A 147 -1.59 -18.87 -5.65
C MET A 147 -1.85 -17.96 -6.85
N MET A 148 -1.44 -16.70 -6.77
CA MET A 148 -1.68 -15.73 -7.84
C MET A 148 -0.97 -16.10 -9.14
N LYS A 149 0.27 -16.60 -9.07
CA LYS A 149 1.00 -17.10 -10.24
C LYS A 149 0.31 -18.30 -10.87
N GLY A 150 -0.26 -19.20 -10.06
CA GLY A 150 -1.05 -20.34 -10.55
C GLY A 150 -2.30 -19.90 -11.28
N ILE A 151 -3.02 -18.90 -10.74
CA ILE A 151 -4.24 -18.35 -11.34
C ILE A 151 -3.90 -17.64 -12.67
N VAL A 152 -3.08 -16.62 -12.62
CA VAL A 152 -2.83 -15.71 -13.75
C VAL A 152 -1.94 -16.36 -14.82
N GLY A 153 -1.00 -17.23 -14.42
CA GLY A 153 -0.05 -17.87 -15.34
C GLY A 153 -0.68 -18.72 -16.44
N ASN A 154 -1.90 -19.23 -16.20
CA ASN A 154 -2.65 -20.08 -17.13
C ASN A 154 -3.69 -19.31 -17.96
N MET A 155 -3.83 -18.00 -17.77
CA MET A 155 -4.79 -17.17 -18.50
C MET A 155 -4.18 -16.65 -19.80
N GLY A 156 -4.94 -16.69 -20.90
CA GLY A 156 -4.55 -16.07 -22.18
C GLY A 156 -4.80 -14.57 -22.18
N ARG A 157 -6.01 -14.17 -21.76
CA ARG A 157 -6.41 -12.79 -21.47
C ARG A 157 -6.54 -12.62 -19.96
N VAL A 158 -6.27 -11.42 -19.46
CA VAL A 158 -6.37 -11.15 -18.01
C VAL A 158 -7.06 -9.82 -17.78
N THR A 159 -8.25 -9.91 -17.19
CA THR A 159 -8.95 -8.78 -16.55
C THR A 159 -9.01 -9.04 -15.04
N MET A 160 -9.36 -8.01 -14.26
CA MET A 160 -9.55 -8.24 -12.82
C MET A 160 -10.75 -9.14 -12.51
N GLU A 161 -11.77 -9.14 -13.36
CA GLU A 161 -12.93 -10.03 -13.23
C GLU A 161 -12.52 -11.50 -13.42
N ASP A 162 -11.68 -11.78 -14.43
CA ASP A 162 -11.13 -13.11 -14.66
C ASP A 162 -10.32 -13.59 -13.44
N ILE A 163 -9.46 -12.71 -12.88
CA ILE A 163 -8.70 -13.02 -11.68
C ILE A 163 -9.63 -13.30 -10.50
N PHE A 164 -10.60 -12.43 -10.23
CA PHE A 164 -11.51 -12.59 -9.09
C PHE A 164 -12.35 -13.86 -9.18
N SER A 165 -12.76 -14.28 -10.38
CA SER A 165 -13.53 -15.50 -10.61
C SER A 165 -12.78 -16.79 -10.22
N GLN A 166 -11.44 -16.74 -10.19
CA GLN A 166 -10.56 -17.88 -9.86
C GLN A 166 -10.04 -17.83 -8.42
N LEU A 167 -10.32 -16.76 -7.67
CA LEU A 167 -9.88 -16.67 -6.28
C LEU A 167 -10.64 -17.66 -5.39
N PRO A 168 -10.01 -18.16 -4.32
CA PRO A 168 -10.68 -18.99 -3.32
C PRO A 168 -11.93 -18.30 -2.76
N GLY A 169 -13.06 -19.00 -2.76
CA GLY A 169 -14.30 -18.54 -2.15
C GLY A 169 -14.20 -18.40 -0.63
N CYS A 170 -15.16 -17.70 -0.06
CA CYS A 170 -15.31 -17.55 1.37
C CYS A 170 -16.06 -18.72 1.99
N SER A 171 -15.83 -19.02 3.27
CA SER A 171 -16.59 -20.04 4.04
C SER A 171 -18.09 -19.77 4.10
N CYS A 172 -18.55 -18.53 3.87
CA CYS A 172 -19.96 -18.19 3.77
C CYS A 172 -20.59 -18.52 2.39
N GLY A 173 -19.81 -19.07 1.45
CA GLY A 173 -20.23 -19.32 0.07
C GLY A 173 -20.10 -18.12 -0.87
N GLY A 174 -19.69 -16.95 -0.38
CA GLY A 174 -19.51 -15.75 -1.18
C GLY A 174 -18.19 -15.73 -1.96
N ASN A 175 -18.16 -14.95 -3.05
CA ASN A 175 -16.96 -14.72 -3.84
C ASN A 175 -15.99 -13.78 -3.13
N SER A 176 -14.70 -13.96 -3.38
CA SER A 176 -13.65 -13.12 -2.86
C SER A 176 -13.06 -12.22 -3.95
N ARG A 177 -12.47 -11.10 -3.51
CA ARG A 177 -11.60 -10.23 -4.32
C ARG A 177 -10.31 -9.94 -3.58
N LEU A 178 -9.29 -9.42 -4.28
CA LEU A 178 -8.12 -8.84 -3.63
C LEU A 178 -8.55 -7.64 -2.76
N ASP A 179 -8.05 -7.55 -1.53
CA ASP A 179 -8.42 -6.50 -0.57
C ASP A 179 -7.61 -5.22 -0.80
N PHE A 180 -7.71 -4.65 -1.99
CA PHE A 180 -7.22 -3.29 -2.28
C PHE A 180 -8.38 -2.38 -2.69
N VAL A 181 -8.20 -1.08 -2.50
CA VAL A 181 -9.18 -0.05 -2.85
C VAL A 181 -8.93 0.43 -4.29
N GLY A 182 -9.92 0.25 -5.15
CA GLY A 182 -9.92 0.80 -6.49
C GLY A 182 -10.33 2.28 -6.50
N PHE A 183 -10.06 2.98 -7.60
CA PHE A 183 -10.57 4.34 -7.79
C PHE A 183 -12.11 4.35 -7.76
N GLY A 184 -12.69 5.31 -7.02
CA GLY A 184 -14.14 5.41 -6.80
C GLY A 184 -14.66 4.55 -5.65
N GLU A 185 -13.84 3.70 -5.05
CA GLU A 185 -14.20 2.94 -3.85
C GLU A 185 -13.88 3.72 -2.56
N SER A 186 -14.59 3.39 -1.48
CA SER A 186 -14.33 3.98 -0.16
C SER A 186 -12.98 3.52 0.39
N VAL A 187 -12.18 4.46 0.84
CA VAL A 187 -10.89 4.24 1.52
C VAL A 187 -11.13 3.54 2.86
N GLN A 188 -10.27 2.59 3.21
CA GLN A 188 -10.36 1.84 4.45
C GLN A 188 -9.79 2.63 5.62
N GLN A 189 -10.30 2.42 6.83
CA GLN A 189 -9.73 2.96 8.09
C GLN A 189 -9.46 4.48 8.06
N LEU A 190 -10.21 5.25 7.26
CA LEU A 190 -9.97 6.68 7.09
C LEU A 190 -10.27 7.47 8.37
N ASP A 191 -11.35 7.14 9.07
CA ASP A 191 -11.75 7.84 10.29
C ASP A 191 -10.73 7.62 11.40
N GLU A 192 -10.23 6.40 11.54
CA GLU A 192 -9.18 6.06 12.50
C GLU A 192 -7.87 6.79 12.15
N ALA A 193 -7.48 6.82 10.87
CA ALA A 193 -6.30 7.54 10.42
C ALA A 193 -6.40 9.05 10.65
N ILE A 194 -7.58 9.65 10.41
CA ILE A 194 -7.86 11.05 10.72
C ILE A 194 -7.75 11.30 12.22
N SER A 195 -8.30 10.41 13.07
CA SER A 195 -8.19 10.53 14.53
C SER A 195 -6.73 10.50 14.99
N GLN A 196 -5.89 9.63 14.43
CA GLN A 196 -4.45 9.62 14.70
C GLN A 196 -3.79 10.93 14.27
N ALA A 197 -4.10 11.43 13.08
CA ALA A 197 -3.56 12.68 12.55
C ALA A 197 -3.94 13.89 13.42
N GLN A 198 -5.18 13.99 13.87
CA GLN A 198 -5.66 15.09 14.73
C GLN A 198 -5.04 15.11 16.12
N THR A 199 -4.61 13.96 16.61
CA THR A 199 -4.06 13.81 17.96
C THR A 199 -2.53 13.72 18.00
N CYS A 200 -1.85 13.64 16.84
CA CYS A 200 -0.39 13.63 16.80
C CYS A 200 0.19 15.02 17.08
N ASN A 201 1.41 15.04 17.59
CA ASN A 201 2.19 16.27 17.78
C ASN A 201 3.14 16.51 16.59
N VAL A 202 3.50 15.44 15.87
CA VAL A 202 4.37 15.45 14.69
C VAL A 202 3.83 14.49 13.67
N MET A 203 3.74 14.91 12.41
CA MET A 203 3.48 14.02 11.29
C MET A 203 4.69 13.93 10.37
N LEU A 204 5.19 12.71 10.16
CA LEU A 204 6.20 12.41 9.16
C LEU A 204 5.51 12.06 7.84
N ILE A 205 5.75 12.85 6.80
CA ILE A 205 5.18 12.60 5.47
C ILE A 205 6.27 11.99 4.60
N LEU A 206 6.09 10.74 4.16
CA LEU A 206 7.14 9.92 3.57
C LEU A 206 6.73 9.37 2.21
N GLY A 207 7.45 9.74 1.16
CA GLY A 207 7.31 9.12 -0.16
C GLY A 207 5.92 9.22 -0.80
N THR A 208 5.18 10.30 -0.55
CA THR A 208 3.85 10.52 -1.15
C THR A 208 3.79 11.86 -1.87
N SER A 209 3.04 11.90 -2.98
CA SER A 209 2.74 13.15 -3.69
C SER A 209 1.58 13.94 -3.05
N GLY A 210 0.79 13.33 -2.16
CA GLY A 210 -0.35 13.95 -1.48
C GLY A 210 -1.51 14.37 -2.42
N VAL A 211 -1.67 13.71 -3.58
CA VAL A 211 -2.68 14.10 -4.58
C VAL A 211 -3.85 13.13 -4.71
N VAL A 212 -3.82 11.99 -4.01
CA VAL A 212 -4.87 10.97 -4.08
C VAL A 212 -5.85 11.15 -2.93
N TYR A 213 -7.05 11.62 -3.25
CA TYR A 213 -8.13 11.81 -2.28
C TYR A 213 -9.04 10.57 -2.19
N PRO A 214 -9.62 10.29 -0.98
CA PRO A 214 -9.56 11.11 0.23
C PRO A 214 -8.33 10.90 1.12
N ALA A 215 -7.41 9.95 0.84
CA ALA A 215 -6.25 9.68 1.67
C ALA A 215 -5.38 10.94 1.93
N ALA A 216 -5.25 11.83 0.94
CA ALA A 216 -4.52 13.09 1.04
C ALA A 216 -5.10 14.09 2.05
N THR A 217 -6.30 13.85 2.61
CA THR A 217 -6.84 14.68 3.70
C THR A 217 -6.14 14.42 5.03
N VAL A 218 -5.57 13.24 5.24
CA VAL A 218 -4.95 12.85 6.52
C VAL A 218 -3.84 13.82 6.95
N PRO A 219 -2.84 14.16 6.12
CA PRO A 219 -1.84 15.15 6.53
C PRO A 219 -2.38 16.57 6.66
N VAL A 220 -3.50 16.91 6.02
CA VAL A 220 -4.10 18.26 6.10
C VAL A 220 -4.73 18.50 7.47
N VAL A 221 -5.25 17.46 8.13
CA VAL A 221 -5.90 17.57 9.47
C VAL A 221 -4.91 17.40 10.61
N ALA A 222 -3.66 17.03 10.36
CA ALA A 222 -2.60 17.03 11.35
C ALA A 222 -2.27 18.47 11.76
N LYS A 223 -2.20 18.74 13.06
CA LYS A 223 -1.97 20.08 13.62
C LYS A 223 -0.51 20.31 13.98
#